data_9fadcba2e584e264a1afe99ab6d04abc
#
_entry.id   9fadcba2e584e264a1afe99ab6d04abc
#
_cell.length_a   1.000
_cell.length_b   1.000
_cell.length_c   1.000
_cell.angle_alpha   90.00
_cell.angle_beta   90.00
_cell.angle_gamma   90.00
#
_symmetry.space_group_name_H-M   'P 1'
#
loop_
_entity.id
_entity.type
_entity.pdbx_description
1 polymer ?
#
loop_
_entity_poly.entity_id
_entity_poly.type
_entity_poly.pdbx_seq_one_letter_code
_entity_poly.pdbx_strand_id
1 'polypeptide(L)'
;MLRLYLLLAARETWPDVKLESHDAVRAEAPTLDAQRERVSERALAQTLRLLEGWRRVQPPAPPFSPEEPPPPPTAEELAEAAALRAARQREAFGFELAVGESAAGEGAGRGVFLRGGVAPGSVLALYPGVAMTPYDLLTMPGGTARFKDNEYLMARFDGAVIDASADGLAKLPHEGADCPLAVGHLFNHPPADVAPSVVPCAVDFDADVPHDLVPLLPNVHYLPASEQQLLASNQQQLLLGEGATRTDGITQQSLLLGDGAKRTWSDAATELVQASLADMSDEPRVGDGEAVRLRGLAFVATRELQDEELFLNYRLNPANPRPDWYTPVDLEEDKRRWNT
;
A
#
# COMPACT_ATOMS: atom_id res chain seq x y z
N MET A 1 2.88 7.15 -17.14
CA MET A 1 1.61 7.81 -16.77
C MET A 1 0.51 7.54 -17.81
N LEU A 2 0.63 7.90 -19.07
CA LEU A 2 -0.40 7.69 -20.10
C LEU A 2 -0.95 6.23 -20.11
N ARG A 3 -0.08 5.20 -20.06
CA ARG A 3 -0.51 3.79 -20.03
C ARG A 3 -1.42 3.50 -18.81
N LEU A 4 -1.06 4.00 -17.63
CA LEU A 4 -1.87 3.82 -16.42
C LEU A 4 -3.22 4.55 -16.54
N TYR A 5 -3.20 5.76 -17.07
CA TYR A 5 -4.42 6.52 -17.36
C TYR A 5 -5.37 5.75 -18.30
N LEU A 6 -4.81 5.19 -19.38
CA LEU A 6 -5.59 4.40 -20.34
C LEU A 6 -6.15 3.11 -19.72
N LEU A 7 -5.36 2.43 -18.86
CA LEU A 7 -5.82 1.23 -18.16
C LEU A 7 -7.00 1.52 -17.25
N LEU A 8 -6.92 2.58 -16.45
CA LEU A 8 -8.01 2.97 -15.54
C LEU A 8 -9.24 3.48 -16.29
N ALA A 9 -9.06 4.19 -17.41
CA ALA A 9 -10.16 4.59 -18.28
C ALA A 9 -10.86 3.39 -18.92
N ALA A 10 -10.07 2.43 -19.44
CA ALA A 10 -10.59 1.22 -20.07
C ALA A 10 -11.36 0.32 -19.09
N ARG A 11 -11.01 0.34 -17.78
CA ARG A 11 -11.69 -0.48 -16.77
C ARG A 11 -13.20 -0.20 -16.67
N GLU A 12 -13.61 1.03 -16.83
CA GLU A 12 -15.02 1.43 -16.74
C GLU A 12 -15.84 0.94 -17.92
N THR A 13 -15.19 0.69 -19.05
CA THR A 13 -15.81 0.33 -20.33
C THR A 13 -15.44 -1.05 -20.84
N TRP A 14 -14.65 -1.82 -20.05
CA TRP A 14 -14.25 -3.19 -20.40
C TRP A 14 -15.46 -4.15 -20.32
N PRO A 15 -15.67 -5.08 -21.28
CA PRO A 15 -14.82 -5.40 -22.44
C PRO A 15 -15.12 -4.61 -23.75
N ASP A 16 -16.01 -3.64 -23.72
CA ASP A 16 -16.58 -3.03 -24.91
C ASP A 16 -15.66 -2.01 -25.62
N VAL A 17 -14.60 -1.53 -24.95
CA VAL A 17 -13.65 -0.58 -25.56
C VAL A 17 -12.40 -1.28 -26.05
N LYS A 18 -12.23 -1.31 -27.35
CA LYS A 18 -10.93 -1.55 -27.97
C LYS A 18 -10.01 -0.38 -27.65
N LEU A 19 -8.80 -0.68 -27.18
CA LEU A 19 -7.73 0.31 -26.89
C LEU A 19 -7.38 1.25 -28.10
N GLU A 20 -8.05 1.09 -29.22
CA GLU A 20 -7.87 1.87 -30.45
C GLU A 20 -8.48 3.28 -30.40
N SER A 21 -9.35 3.58 -29.42
CA SER A 21 -9.90 4.94 -29.23
C SER A 21 -9.05 5.84 -28.31
N HIS A 22 -7.73 5.68 -28.35
CA HIS A 22 -6.79 6.43 -27.51
C HIS A 22 -6.91 7.96 -27.64
N ASP A 23 -7.35 8.47 -28.77
CA ASP A 23 -7.36 9.92 -29.02
C ASP A 23 -8.47 10.63 -28.24
N ALA A 24 -9.66 10.03 -28.08
CA ALA A 24 -10.73 10.59 -27.26
C ALA A 24 -10.33 10.65 -25.78
N VAL A 25 -9.73 9.56 -25.27
CA VAL A 25 -9.25 9.49 -23.87
C VAL A 25 -8.09 10.47 -23.62
N ARG A 26 -7.21 10.68 -24.61
CA ARG A 26 -6.14 11.70 -24.52
C ARG A 26 -6.69 13.12 -24.50
N ALA A 27 -7.78 13.38 -25.21
CA ALA A 27 -8.39 14.71 -25.25
C ALA A 27 -8.95 15.15 -23.88
N GLU A 28 -9.37 14.19 -23.03
CA GLU A 28 -9.85 14.48 -21.67
C GLU A 28 -8.75 14.90 -20.71
N ALA A 29 -7.52 14.41 -20.91
CA ALA A 29 -6.38 14.72 -20.06
C ALA A 29 -5.10 14.92 -20.91
N PRO A 30 -4.96 16.09 -21.57
CA PRO A 30 -3.88 16.32 -22.53
C PRO A 30 -2.51 16.53 -21.88
N THR A 31 -2.47 16.95 -20.61
CA THR A 31 -1.22 17.18 -19.87
C THR A 31 -0.89 16.02 -18.94
N LEU A 32 0.38 15.92 -18.55
CA LEU A 32 0.81 14.90 -17.59
C LEU A 32 0.12 15.06 -16.23
N ASP A 33 -0.07 16.28 -15.78
CA ASP A 33 -0.70 16.57 -14.48
C ASP A 33 -2.19 16.24 -14.52
N ALA A 34 -2.90 16.61 -15.57
CA ALA A 34 -4.29 16.20 -15.77
C ALA A 34 -4.44 14.66 -15.82
N GLN A 35 -3.47 13.94 -16.43
CA GLN A 35 -3.45 12.47 -16.40
C GLN A 35 -3.22 11.91 -15.01
N ARG A 36 -2.32 12.52 -14.21
CA ARG A 36 -2.06 12.13 -12.82
C ARG A 36 -3.29 12.30 -11.95
N GLU A 37 -3.94 13.45 -12.05
CA GLU A 37 -5.17 13.75 -11.31
C GLU A 37 -6.26 12.73 -11.64
N ARG A 38 -6.56 12.50 -12.92
CA ARG A 38 -7.56 11.50 -13.34
C ARG A 38 -7.22 10.07 -12.92
N VAL A 39 -5.94 9.71 -12.94
CA VAL A 39 -5.45 8.42 -12.47
C VAL A 39 -5.72 8.27 -10.98
N SER A 40 -5.37 9.29 -10.17
CA SER A 40 -5.59 9.27 -8.72
C SER A 40 -7.08 9.21 -8.38
N GLU A 41 -7.92 10.05 -8.99
CA GLU A 41 -9.37 10.06 -8.81
C GLU A 41 -10.01 8.69 -9.10
N ARG A 42 -9.68 8.07 -10.23
CA ARG A 42 -10.24 6.78 -10.63
C ARG A 42 -9.77 5.64 -9.74
N ALA A 43 -8.50 5.64 -9.36
CA ALA A 43 -7.95 4.65 -8.44
C ALA A 43 -8.56 4.80 -7.04
N LEU A 44 -8.73 6.04 -6.55
CA LEU A 44 -9.42 6.32 -5.29
C LEU A 44 -10.87 5.83 -5.33
N ALA A 45 -11.63 6.19 -6.37
CA ALA A 45 -13.02 5.75 -6.50
C ALA A 45 -13.16 4.22 -6.53
N GLN A 46 -12.25 3.48 -7.18
CA GLN A 46 -12.23 2.03 -7.14
C GLN A 46 -11.87 1.52 -5.74
N THR A 47 -10.86 2.11 -5.11
CA THR A 47 -10.44 1.76 -3.74
C THR A 47 -11.60 1.89 -2.76
N LEU A 48 -12.30 3.03 -2.77
CA LEU A 48 -13.43 3.26 -1.88
C LEU A 48 -14.56 2.25 -2.11
N ARG A 49 -14.88 1.92 -3.36
CA ARG A 49 -15.87 0.87 -3.67
C ARG A 49 -15.49 -0.51 -3.11
N LEU A 50 -14.21 -0.87 -3.19
CA LEU A 50 -13.71 -2.12 -2.62
C LEU A 50 -13.80 -2.12 -1.09
N LEU A 51 -13.39 -1.02 -0.44
CA LEU A 51 -13.49 -0.87 1.01
C LEU A 51 -14.95 -0.89 1.49
N GLU A 52 -15.87 -0.24 0.79
CA GLU A 52 -17.30 -0.32 1.06
C GLU A 52 -17.84 -1.76 0.92
N GLY A 53 -17.43 -2.46 -0.15
CA GLY A 53 -17.76 -3.87 -0.34
C GLY A 53 -17.29 -4.72 0.84
N TRP A 54 -16.02 -4.54 1.23
CA TRP A 54 -15.44 -5.25 2.37
C TRP A 54 -16.18 -4.97 3.68
N ARG A 55 -16.48 -3.71 3.96
CA ARG A 55 -17.21 -3.32 5.15
C ARG A 55 -18.59 -3.98 5.25
N ARG A 56 -19.31 -4.09 4.13
CA ARG A 56 -20.65 -4.69 4.10
C ARG A 56 -20.67 -6.17 4.48
N VAL A 57 -19.61 -6.91 4.16
CA VAL A 57 -19.50 -8.34 4.44
C VAL A 57 -18.86 -8.65 5.79
N GLN A 58 -18.42 -7.62 6.54
CA GLN A 58 -17.91 -7.81 7.89
C GLN A 58 -19.04 -8.12 8.87
N PRO A 59 -18.83 -9.05 9.82
CA PRO A 59 -19.75 -9.21 10.92
C PRO A 59 -19.74 -7.93 11.78
N PRO A 60 -20.84 -7.66 12.47
CA PRO A 60 -20.81 -6.61 13.50
C PRO A 60 -19.71 -6.93 14.50
N ALA A 61 -18.99 -5.87 14.93
CA ALA A 61 -17.97 -6.03 15.97
C ALA A 61 -18.57 -6.74 17.18
N PRO A 62 -17.90 -7.76 17.73
CA PRO A 62 -18.39 -8.39 18.96
C PRO A 62 -18.46 -7.33 20.06
N PRO A 63 -19.47 -7.40 20.96
CA PRO A 63 -19.52 -6.49 22.09
C PRO A 63 -18.23 -6.63 22.89
N PHE A 64 -17.65 -5.49 23.26
CA PHE A 64 -16.44 -5.46 24.10
C PHE A 64 -16.73 -6.23 25.39
N SER A 65 -16.06 -7.36 25.58
CA SER A 65 -16.07 -8.10 26.83
C SER A 65 -14.68 -8.01 27.45
N PRO A 66 -14.55 -7.58 28.69
CA PRO A 66 -13.25 -7.52 29.40
C PRO A 66 -12.79 -8.91 29.90
N GLU A 67 -13.33 -9.98 29.34
CA GLU A 67 -12.97 -11.35 29.70
C GLU A 67 -11.53 -11.69 29.29
N GLU A 68 -10.96 -12.73 29.93
CA GLU A 68 -9.62 -13.25 29.63
C GLU A 68 -9.44 -13.47 28.12
N PRO A 69 -8.23 -13.18 27.58
CA PRO A 69 -7.96 -13.41 26.16
C PRO A 69 -8.27 -14.88 25.83
N PRO A 70 -8.97 -15.13 24.71
CA PRO A 70 -9.31 -16.49 24.32
C PRO A 70 -8.03 -17.32 24.11
N PRO A 71 -8.10 -18.64 24.29
CA PRO A 71 -6.96 -19.52 23.99
C PRO A 71 -6.54 -19.35 22.51
N PRO A 72 -5.25 -19.60 22.18
CA PRO A 72 -4.80 -19.53 20.81
C PRO A 72 -5.63 -20.47 19.91
N PRO A 73 -6.04 -20.02 18.71
CA PRO A 73 -6.87 -20.80 17.83
C PRO A 73 -6.16 -22.07 17.35
N THR A 74 -6.92 -23.14 17.19
CA THR A 74 -6.44 -24.40 16.61
C THR A 74 -6.17 -24.27 15.12
N ALA A 75 -5.46 -25.22 14.53
CA ALA A 75 -5.21 -25.25 13.09
C ALA A 75 -6.51 -25.36 12.26
N GLU A 76 -7.52 -26.05 12.78
CA GLU A 76 -8.85 -26.18 12.14
C GLU A 76 -9.59 -24.83 12.16
N GLU A 77 -9.63 -24.15 13.30
CA GLU A 77 -10.24 -22.82 13.42
C GLU A 77 -9.55 -21.78 12.54
N LEU A 78 -8.21 -21.84 12.41
CA LEU A 78 -7.47 -20.99 11.50
C LEU A 78 -7.81 -21.26 10.03
N ALA A 79 -7.96 -22.53 9.64
CA ALA A 79 -8.35 -22.91 8.29
C ALA A 79 -9.78 -22.46 7.96
N GLU A 80 -10.71 -22.60 8.91
CA GLU A 80 -12.10 -22.17 8.77
C GLU A 80 -12.19 -20.64 8.67
N ALA A 81 -11.46 -19.91 9.50
CA ALA A 81 -11.37 -18.45 9.44
C ALA A 81 -10.79 -17.97 8.10
N ALA A 82 -9.75 -18.64 7.58
CA ALA A 82 -9.17 -18.34 6.28
C ALA A 82 -10.17 -18.58 5.13
N ALA A 83 -10.90 -19.69 5.16
CA ALA A 83 -11.94 -20.00 4.16
C ALA A 83 -13.08 -18.97 4.19
N LEU A 84 -13.51 -18.55 5.38
CA LEU A 84 -14.53 -17.52 5.54
C LEU A 84 -14.04 -16.16 5.04
N ARG A 85 -12.79 -15.79 5.34
CA ARG A 85 -12.17 -14.57 4.83
C ARG A 85 -12.11 -14.58 3.30
N ALA A 86 -11.70 -15.70 2.69
CA ALA A 86 -11.67 -15.86 1.24
C ALA A 86 -13.08 -15.72 0.62
N ALA A 87 -14.10 -16.32 1.22
CA ALA A 87 -15.49 -16.18 0.77
C ALA A 87 -15.96 -14.72 0.80
N ARG A 88 -15.68 -14.01 1.89
CA ARG A 88 -16.00 -12.58 2.03
C ARG A 88 -15.27 -11.70 1.02
N GLN A 89 -14.00 -11.99 0.72
CA GLN A 89 -13.26 -11.27 -0.33
C GLN A 89 -13.94 -11.45 -1.69
N ARG A 90 -14.31 -12.68 -2.06
CA ARG A 90 -15.02 -12.95 -3.33
C ARG A 90 -16.37 -12.24 -3.40
N GLU A 91 -17.10 -12.18 -2.29
CA GLU A 91 -18.37 -11.45 -2.21
C GLU A 91 -18.16 -9.93 -2.35
N ALA A 92 -17.17 -9.38 -1.64
CA ALA A 92 -16.91 -7.94 -1.59
C ALA A 92 -16.27 -7.40 -2.88
N PHE A 93 -15.33 -8.16 -3.46
CA PHE A 93 -14.43 -7.69 -4.53
C PHE A 93 -14.67 -8.37 -5.89
N GLY A 94 -15.31 -9.55 -5.89
CA GLY A 94 -15.38 -10.43 -7.05
C GLY A 94 -14.11 -11.28 -7.26
N PHE A 95 -13.08 -11.12 -6.42
CA PHE A 95 -11.83 -11.88 -6.41
C PHE A 95 -11.33 -12.09 -4.98
N GLU A 96 -10.30 -12.92 -4.83
CA GLU A 96 -9.61 -13.17 -3.57
C GLU A 96 -8.11 -12.91 -3.72
N LEU A 97 -7.49 -12.34 -2.70
CA LEU A 97 -6.04 -12.24 -2.54
C LEU A 97 -5.60 -13.21 -1.45
N ALA A 98 -4.85 -14.23 -1.84
CA ALA A 98 -4.28 -15.22 -0.94
C ALA A 98 -2.76 -14.99 -0.81
N VAL A 99 -2.24 -15.08 0.42
CA VAL A 99 -0.79 -15.02 0.66
C VAL A 99 -0.27 -16.43 0.82
N GLY A 100 0.77 -16.78 0.06
CA GLY A 100 1.37 -18.11 0.04
C GLY A 100 2.86 -18.06 -0.26
N GLU A 101 3.49 -19.22 -0.40
CA GLU A 101 4.88 -19.34 -0.84
C GLU A 101 5.01 -18.85 -2.28
N SER A 102 5.96 -17.96 -2.55
CA SER A 102 6.15 -17.37 -3.88
C SER A 102 6.78 -18.34 -4.87
N ALA A 103 6.32 -18.29 -6.12
CA ALA A 103 6.93 -18.98 -7.25
C ALA A 103 8.08 -18.18 -7.91
N ALA A 104 8.45 -17.01 -7.39
CA ALA A 104 9.49 -16.15 -7.97
C ALA A 104 10.90 -16.73 -7.87
N GLY A 105 11.11 -17.79 -7.09
CA GLY A 105 12.38 -18.48 -6.92
C GLY A 105 12.79 -18.69 -5.48
N GLU A 106 13.95 -19.33 -5.29
CA GLU A 106 14.49 -19.63 -3.96
C GLU A 106 14.76 -18.31 -3.20
N GLY A 107 14.29 -18.23 -1.96
CA GLY A 107 14.45 -17.05 -1.12
C GLY A 107 13.45 -15.90 -1.37
N ALA A 108 12.51 -16.05 -2.29
CA ALA A 108 11.47 -15.05 -2.55
C ALA A 108 10.46 -14.91 -1.39
N GLY A 109 10.41 -15.89 -0.48
CA GLY A 109 9.52 -15.88 0.67
C GLY A 109 8.03 -15.97 0.27
N ARG A 110 7.21 -15.10 0.85
CA ARG A 110 5.77 -15.06 0.57
C ARG A 110 5.48 -14.19 -0.64
N GLY A 111 4.45 -14.59 -1.40
CA GLY A 111 3.88 -13.82 -2.50
C GLY A 111 2.37 -13.70 -2.38
N VAL A 112 1.76 -12.91 -3.23
CA VAL A 112 0.32 -12.68 -3.28
C VAL A 112 -0.26 -13.33 -4.54
N PHE A 113 -1.27 -14.14 -4.35
CA PHE A 113 -1.95 -14.87 -5.40
C PHE A 113 -3.36 -14.32 -5.60
N LEU A 114 -3.68 -13.95 -6.84
CA LEU A 114 -5.05 -13.70 -7.25
C LEU A 114 -5.78 -15.04 -7.41
N ARG A 115 -6.99 -15.12 -6.89
CA ARG A 115 -7.96 -16.20 -7.14
C ARG A 115 -9.20 -15.60 -7.76
N GLY A 116 -9.58 -16.09 -8.94
CA GLY A 116 -10.59 -15.49 -9.80
C GLY A 116 -9.98 -14.61 -10.89
N GLY A 117 -10.80 -13.87 -11.63
CA GLY A 117 -10.39 -13.06 -12.76
C GLY A 117 -10.61 -11.57 -12.55
N VAL A 118 -9.72 -10.73 -13.08
CA VAL A 118 -9.87 -9.28 -13.08
C VAL A 118 -9.47 -8.68 -14.43
N ALA A 119 -10.16 -7.61 -14.81
CA ALA A 119 -9.87 -6.87 -16.03
C ALA A 119 -8.65 -5.94 -15.85
N PRO A 120 -7.98 -5.54 -16.95
CA PRO A 120 -6.97 -4.48 -16.92
C PRO A 120 -7.51 -3.21 -16.27
N GLY A 121 -6.68 -2.50 -15.51
CA GLY A 121 -7.08 -1.27 -14.81
C GLY A 121 -7.87 -1.51 -13.52
N SER A 122 -8.06 -2.74 -13.07
CA SER A 122 -8.65 -3.04 -11.76
C SER A 122 -7.66 -2.72 -10.64
N VAL A 123 -8.09 -2.00 -9.62
CA VAL A 123 -7.37 -1.90 -8.35
C VAL A 123 -7.47 -3.24 -7.62
N LEU A 124 -6.32 -3.76 -7.19
CA LEU A 124 -6.23 -5.08 -6.53
C LEU A 124 -5.83 -4.98 -5.07
N ALA A 125 -4.84 -4.16 -4.77
CA ALA A 125 -4.26 -4.08 -3.42
C ALA A 125 -3.81 -2.66 -3.09
N LEU A 126 -3.54 -2.44 -1.82
CA LEU A 126 -2.96 -1.20 -1.28
C LEU A 126 -1.60 -1.51 -0.66
N TYR A 127 -0.68 -0.55 -0.72
CA TYR A 127 0.58 -0.62 0.01
C TYR A 127 0.35 -0.12 1.44
N PRO A 128 0.42 -0.98 2.45
CA PRO A 128 0.13 -0.58 3.84
C PRO A 128 1.31 0.16 4.46
N GLY A 129 1.07 0.84 5.57
CA GLY A 129 2.14 1.37 6.42
C GLY A 129 2.04 2.86 6.73
N VAL A 130 3.16 3.40 7.23
CA VAL A 130 3.27 4.81 7.62
C VAL A 130 3.68 5.65 6.42
N ALA A 131 2.83 6.59 6.05
CA ALA A 131 3.09 7.55 5.00
C ALA A 131 3.87 8.76 5.54
N MET A 132 5.01 9.05 4.93
CA MET A 132 5.92 10.14 5.27
C MET A 132 6.02 11.09 4.08
N THR A 133 5.86 12.37 4.32
CA THR A 133 6.12 13.41 3.33
C THR A 133 7.62 13.65 3.18
N PRO A 134 8.09 14.33 2.12
CA PRO A 134 9.48 14.79 2.04
C PRO A 134 9.89 15.64 3.24
N TYR A 135 8.98 16.46 3.77
CA TYR A 135 9.23 17.25 4.97
C TYR A 135 9.46 16.36 6.21
N ASP A 136 8.65 15.31 6.40
CA ASP A 136 8.84 14.36 7.49
C ASP A 136 10.20 13.68 7.42
N LEU A 137 10.60 13.25 6.21
CA LEU A 137 11.89 12.60 5.97
C LEU A 137 13.10 13.49 6.28
N LEU A 138 12.94 14.82 6.11
CA LEU A 138 13.98 15.80 6.46
C LEU A 138 14.05 16.10 7.95
N THR A 139 12.88 16.18 8.60
CA THR A 139 12.79 16.68 9.97
C THR A 139 12.84 15.57 11.01
N MET A 140 12.60 14.33 10.61
CA MET A 140 12.63 13.20 11.55
C MET A 140 14.04 12.94 12.11
N PRO A 141 14.14 12.52 13.38
CA PRO A 141 15.40 12.15 13.99
C PRO A 141 16.10 11.02 13.21
N GLY A 142 17.35 11.26 12.79
CA GLY A 142 18.14 10.32 11.99
C GLY A 142 17.92 10.43 10.48
N GLY A 143 16.94 11.21 10.02
CA GLY A 143 16.67 11.43 8.61
C GLY A 143 16.48 10.11 7.82
N THR A 144 16.81 10.14 6.54
CA THR A 144 16.71 8.97 5.64
C THR A 144 17.66 7.82 6.01
N ALA A 145 18.74 8.09 6.76
CA ALA A 145 19.67 7.05 7.21
C ALA A 145 19.01 5.98 8.10
N ARG A 146 17.89 6.32 8.74
CA ARG A 146 17.05 5.40 9.52
C ARG A 146 16.53 4.23 8.70
N PHE A 147 16.37 4.39 7.40
CA PHE A 147 15.76 3.41 6.52
C PHE A 147 16.77 2.64 5.67
N LYS A 148 18.07 2.78 5.97
CA LYS A 148 19.15 2.21 5.15
C LYS A 148 18.99 0.71 4.85
N ASP A 149 18.45 -0.05 5.79
CA ASP A 149 18.29 -1.51 5.67
C ASP A 149 16.80 -1.91 5.60
N ASN A 150 15.90 -0.96 5.33
CA ASN A 150 14.48 -1.22 5.23
C ASN A 150 14.07 -1.56 3.81
N GLU A 151 13.77 -2.82 3.57
CA GLU A 151 13.33 -3.36 2.26
C GLU A 151 11.85 -3.08 1.95
N TYR A 152 11.07 -2.61 2.92
CA TYR A 152 9.65 -2.37 2.82
C TYR A 152 9.31 -0.88 2.65
N LEU A 153 10.19 -0.15 1.98
CA LEU A 153 9.93 1.24 1.61
C LEU A 153 9.45 1.33 0.16
N MET A 154 8.38 2.06 -0.05
CA MET A 154 7.95 2.38 -1.40
C MET A 154 7.79 3.89 -1.57
N ALA A 155 8.52 4.44 -2.55
CA ALA A 155 8.47 5.86 -2.87
C ALA A 155 7.38 6.15 -3.91
N ARG A 156 6.68 7.27 -3.73
CA ARG A 156 5.73 7.86 -4.66
C ARG A 156 6.45 8.84 -5.59
N PHE A 157 5.78 9.23 -6.68
CA PHE A 157 6.32 10.21 -7.63
C PHE A 157 6.47 11.63 -7.04
N ASP A 158 5.74 11.94 -5.96
CA ASP A 158 5.76 13.22 -5.23
C ASP A 158 6.78 13.23 -4.08
N GLY A 159 7.66 12.25 -4.02
CA GLY A 159 8.70 12.11 -3.00
C GLY A 159 8.21 11.62 -1.65
N ALA A 160 6.90 11.42 -1.45
CA ALA A 160 6.41 10.74 -0.27
C ALA A 160 6.85 9.28 -0.26
N VAL A 161 7.09 8.73 0.93
CA VAL A 161 7.53 7.35 1.14
C VAL A 161 6.57 6.66 2.08
N ILE A 162 6.24 5.40 1.81
CA ILE A 162 5.42 4.57 2.70
C ILE A 162 6.30 3.46 3.26
N ASP A 163 6.30 3.33 4.59
CA ASP A 163 7.05 2.32 5.33
C ASP A 163 6.11 1.19 5.77
N ALA A 164 6.25 0.03 5.14
CA ALA A 164 5.54 -1.21 5.47
C ALA A 164 6.41 -2.21 6.23
N SER A 165 7.49 -1.78 6.88
CA SER A 165 8.23 -2.62 7.83
C SER A 165 7.34 -3.08 8.99
N ALA A 166 7.79 -4.05 9.75
CA ALA A 166 7.07 -4.51 10.94
C ALA A 166 6.73 -3.36 11.90
N ASP A 167 7.67 -2.41 12.09
CA ASP A 167 7.46 -1.21 12.91
C ASP A 167 6.42 -0.26 12.30
N GLY A 168 6.39 -0.13 10.97
CA GLY A 168 5.41 0.66 10.25
C GLY A 168 4.01 0.05 10.35
N LEU A 169 3.90 -1.27 10.10
CA LEU A 169 2.64 -2.00 10.18
C LEU A 169 2.05 -2.03 11.59
N ALA A 170 2.90 -2.08 12.62
CA ALA A 170 2.45 -2.06 14.02
C ALA A 170 1.74 -0.75 14.43
N LYS A 171 1.84 0.30 13.63
CA LYS A 171 1.18 1.60 13.87
C LYS A 171 -0.21 1.71 13.23
N LEU A 172 -0.57 0.73 12.39
CA LEU A 172 -1.87 0.73 11.73
C LEU A 172 -3.00 0.43 12.73
N PRO A 173 -4.19 1.02 12.58
CA PRO A 173 -5.37 0.56 13.28
C PRO A 173 -5.68 -0.89 12.92
N HIS A 174 -6.30 -1.62 13.83
CA HIS A 174 -6.58 -3.06 13.65
C HIS A 174 -7.33 -3.35 12.35
N GLU A 175 -8.38 -2.59 12.07
CA GLU A 175 -9.21 -2.77 10.87
C GLU A 175 -8.41 -2.51 9.59
N GLY A 176 -7.51 -1.51 9.59
CA GLY A 176 -6.63 -1.19 8.47
C GLY A 176 -5.57 -2.26 8.24
N ALA A 177 -4.98 -2.79 9.33
CA ALA A 177 -4.03 -3.90 9.27
C ALA A 177 -4.69 -5.21 8.81
N ASP A 178 -5.96 -5.43 9.17
CA ASP A 178 -6.73 -6.61 8.77
C ASP A 178 -7.43 -6.47 7.41
N CYS A 179 -7.34 -5.32 6.76
CA CYS A 179 -7.88 -5.12 5.42
C CYS A 179 -7.21 -6.09 4.42
N PRO A 180 -7.97 -6.94 3.69
CA PRO A 180 -7.38 -7.89 2.75
C PRO A 180 -6.68 -7.24 1.56
N LEU A 181 -6.93 -5.97 1.30
CA LEU A 181 -6.20 -5.20 0.29
C LEU A 181 -4.81 -4.74 0.77
N ALA A 182 -4.51 -4.82 2.08
CA ALA A 182 -3.25 -4.37 2.70
C ALA A 182 -2.07 -5.33 2.47
N VAL A 183 -1.93 -5.88 1.27
CA VAL A 183 -0.94 -6.92 0.93
C VAL A 183 0.09 -6.47 -0.11
N GLY A 184 0.05 -5.22 -0.54
CA GLY A 184 0.93 -4.71 -1.60
C GLY A 184 2.42 -4.78 -1.30
N HIS A 185 2.81 -4.81 -0.03
CA HIS A 185 4.20 -4.96 0.41
C HIS A 185 4.75 -6.39 0.24
N LEU A 186 3.88 -7.36 -0.10
CA LEU A 186 4.25 -8.76 -0.33
C LEU A 186 4.37 -9.10 -1.83
N PHE A 187 4.19 -8.14 -2.73
CA PHE A 187 4.40 -8.39 -4.16
C PHE A 187 5.87 -8.57 -4.47
N ASN A 188 6.23 -9.71 -5.01
CA ASN A 188 7.60 -9.99 -5.46
C ASN A 188 7.89 -9.39 -6.83
N HIS A 189 9.19 -9.21 -7.11
CA HIS A 189 9.66 -8.94 -8.47
C HIS A 189 9.47 -10.20 -9.35
N PRO A 190 9.01 -10.05 -10.61
CA PRO A 190 8.82 -11.21 -11.48
C PRO A 190 10.12 -11.91 -11.78
N PRO A 191 10.15 -13.26 -11.87
CA PRO A 191 11.29 -13.98 -12.40
C PRO A 191 11.53 -13.63 -13.88
N ALA A 192 12.66 -14.05 -14.43
CA ALA A 192 12.99 -13.86 -15.84
C ALA A 192 11.85 -14.36 -16.73
N ASP A 193 11.56 -13.63 -17.81
CA ASP A 193 10.52 -13.94 -18.81
C ASP A 193 9.07 -13.87 -18.30
N VAL A 194 8.83 -13.44 -17.06
CA VAL A 194 7.49 -13.20 -16.52
C VAL A 194 7.19 -11.70 -16.52
N ALA A 195 6.08 -11.31 -17.13
CA ALA A 195 5.65 -9.91 -17.14
C ALA A 195 5.06 -9.50 -15.78
N PRO A 196 5.32 -8.27 -15.31
CA PRO A 196 4.67 -7.74 -14.11
C PRO A 196 3.15 -7.72 -14.27
N SER A 197 2.45 -8.15 -13.23
CA SER A 197 0.99 -8.19 -13.17
C SER A 197 0.39 -6.84 -12.77
N VAL A 198 1.11 -6.08 -11.94
CA VAL A 198 0.61 -4.85 -11.33
C VAL A 198 1.57 -3.68 -11.51
N VAL A 199 1.00 -2.47 -11.41
CA VAL A 199 1.74 -1.20 -11.41
C VAL A 199 1.25 -0.34 -10.25
N PRO A 200 2.15 0.36 -9.51
CA PRO A 200 1.74 1.25 -8.44
C PRO A 200 1.09 2.52 -8.99
N CYS A 201 0.07 2.98 -8.30
CA CYS A 201 -0.68 4.19 -8.57
C CYS A 201 -0.82 5.00 -7.28
N ALA A 202 -0.43 6.26 -7.28
CA ALA A 202 -0.64 7.13 -6.14
C ALA A 202 -2.14 7.39 -5.94
N VAL A 203 -2.58 7.29 -4.69
CA VAL A 203 -3.93 7.66 -4.24
C VAL A 203 -3.80 8.54 -3.00
N ASP A 204 -4.64 9.55 -2.92
CA ASP A 204 -4.69 10.46 -1.78
C ASP A 204 -6.06 10.33 -1.11
N PHE A 205 -6.04 10.02 0.18
CA PHE A 205 -7.24 9.94 1.00
C PHE A 205 -7.40 11.29 1.71
N ASP A 206 -8.33 12.09 1.23
CA ASP A 206 -8.65 13.41 1.75
C ASP A 206 -9.88 13.41 2.66
N ALA A 207 -10.38 14.60 2.98
CA ALA A 207 -11.52 14.77 3.87
C ALA A 207 -12.84 14.20 3.31
N ASP A 208 -12.89 13.90 2.02
CA ASP A 208 -14.10 13.35 1.36
C ASP A 208 -14.24 11.84 1.53
N VAL A 209 -13.21 11.16 2.09
CA VAL A 209 -13.31 9.74 2.44
C VAL A 209 -14.39 9.55 3.50
N PRO A 210 -15.40 8.68 3.26
CA PRO A 210 -16.45 8.40 4.25
C PRO A 210 -15.85 7.98 5.60
N HIS A 211 -16.30 8.63 6.68
CA HIS A 211 -15.75 8.41 8.05
C HIS A 211 -15.71 6.95 8.48
N ASP A 212 -16.65 6.18 8.03
CA ASP A 212 -16.78 4.77 8.35
C ASP A 212 -15.86 3.85 7.53
N LEU A 213 -15.18 4.39 6.50
CA LEU A 213 -14.13 3.70 5.76
C LEU A 213 -12.72 4.06 6.25
N VAL A 214 -12.56 5.17 6.97
CA VAL A 214 -11.25 5.62 7.48
C VAL A 214 -10.53 4.52 8.30
N PRO A 215 -11.20 3.78 9.21
CA PRO A 215 -10.55 2.71 9.96
C PRO A 215 -10.02 1.56 9.10
N LEU A 216 -10.56 1.37 7.89
CA LEU A 216 -10.15 0.32 6.96
C LEU A 216 -8.95 0.72 6.08
N LEU A 217 -8.53 1.99 6.12
CA LEU A 217 -7.36 2.45 5.37
C LEU A 217 -6.10 1.81 5.95
N PRO A 218 -5.28 1.15 5.12
CA PRO A 218 -4.06 0.51 5.60
C PRO A 218 -2.88 1.47 5.67
N ASN A 219 -3.14 2.76 5.81
CA ASN A 219 -2.13 3.80 5.91
C ASN A 219 -2.41 4.73 7.08
N VAL A 220 -1.35 5.25 7.69
CA VAL A 220 -1.40 6.31 8.69
C VAL A 220 -0.33 7.35 8.40
N HIS A 221 -0.55 8.59 8.85
CA HIS A 221 0.48 9.61 8.79
C HIS A 221 1.64 9.31 9.73
N TYR A 222 2.85 9.69 9.32
CA TYR A 222 3.96 9.79 10.26
C TYR A 222 3.65 10.86 11.30
N LEU A 223 3.82 10.51 12.56
CA LEU A 223 3.70 11.45 13.68
C LEU A 223 5.03 11.49 14.42
N PRO A 224 5.61 12.69 14.65
CA PRO A 224 6.78 12.84 15.50
C PRO A 224 6.53 12.28 16.91
N ALA A 225 7.58 11.82 17.59
CA ALA A 225 7.45 11.20 18.92
C ALA A 225 6.77 12.09 19.95
N SER A 226 6.96 13.42 19.86
CA SER A 226 6.29 14.43 20.69
C SER A 226 4.77 14.45 20.50
N GLU A 227 4.30 14.29 19.26
CA GLU A 227 2.86 14.26 18.94
C GLU A 227 2.25 12.91 19.26
N GLN A 228 3.00 11.81 19.09
CA GLN A 228 2.57 10.48 19.53
C GLN A 228 2.34 10.43 21.04
N GLN A 229 3.22 11.05 21.82
CA GLN A 229 3.05 11.16 23.27
C GLN A 229 1.83 12.03 23.67
N LEU A 230 1.59 13.11 22.96
CA LEU A 230 0.41 13.95 23.18
C LEU A 230 -0.90 13.21 22.86
N LEU A 231 -0.95 12.48 21.75
CA LEU A 231 -2.12 11.68 21.39
C LEU A 231 -2.35 10.55 22.37
N ALA A 232 -1.30 9.84 22.79
CA ALA A 232 -1.39 8.78 23.79
C ALA A 232 -1.87 9.33 25.14
N SER A 233 -1.38 10.52 25.56
CA SER A 233 -1.82 11.20 26.78
C SER A 233 -3.28 11.62 26.70
N ASN A 234 -3.71 12.15 25.55
CA ASN A 234 -5.09 12.56 25.34
C ASN A 234 -6.05 11.37 25.28
N GLN A 235 -5.67 10.26 24.61
CA GLN A 235 -6.44 9.02 24.63
C GLN A 235 -6.52 8.42 26.03
N GLN A 236 -5.43 8.47 26.79
CA GLN A 236 -5.40 8.01 28.18
C GLN A 236 -6.27 8.88 29.10
N GLN A 237 -6.33 10.20 28.87
CA GLN A 237 -7.24 11.10 29.57
C GLN A 237 -8.71 10.88 29.19
N LEU A 238 -9.00 10.58 27.95
CA LEU A 238 -10.36 10.25 27.49
C LEU A 238 -10.84 8.89 28.01
N LEU A 239 -9.95 7.91 28.16
CA LEU A 239 -10.22 6.60 28.75
C LEU A 239 -10.22 6.60 30.28
N LEU A 240 -9.54 7.58 30.91
CA LEU A 240 -9.48 7.78 32.35
C LEU A 240 -10.51 8.84 32.82
N GLY A 241 -11.74 8.80 32.26
CA GLY A 241 -12.87 9.40 32.97
C GLY A 241 -12.90 8.84 34.38
N GLU A 242 -12.44 9.64 35.35
CA GLU A 242 -12.38 9.43 36.78
C GLU A 242 -12.58 7.98 37.26
N GLY A 243 -11.49 7.23 37.38
CA GLY A 243 -11.46 6.02 38.18
C GLY A 243 -11.09 4.70 37.49
N ALA A 244 -9.87 4.52 37.04
CA ALA A 244 -9.31 3.17 36.85
C ALA A 244 -7.80 3.16 36.91
N THR A 245 -7.27 2.35 37.78
CA THR A 245 -5.87 2.02 37.97
C THR A 245 -5.34 1.06 36.88
N ARG A 246 -4.14 1.33 36.49
CA ARG A 246 -3.25 0.67 35.56
C ARG A 246 -3.18 -0.85 35.66
N THR A 247 -3.20 -1.55 34.53
CA THR A 247 -2.53 -2.86 34.36
C THR A 247 -1.82 -2.92 33.02
N ASP A 248 -0.52 -3.24 33.12
CA ASP A 248 0.40 -3.46 32.00
C ASP A 248 0.13 -4.82 31.31
N GLY A 249 0.22 -4.87 30.02
CA GLY A 249 0.25 -6.15 29.30
C GLY A 249 0.04 -6.06 27.80
N ILE A 250 1.02 -5.55 27.05
CA ILE A 250 1.03 -5.73 25.60
C ILE A 250 1.85 -6.98 25.28
N THR A 251 1.19 -8.02 24.84
CA THR A 251 1.84 -9.22 24.33
C THR A 251 2.18 -9.01 22.86
N GLN A 252 3.48 -8.91 22.56
CA GLN A 252 4.02 -8.95 21.21
C GLN A 252 3.71 -10.29 20.57
N GLN A 253 2.85 -10.34 19.56
CA GLN A 253 2.84 -11.44 18.61
C GLN A 253 3.93 -11.17 17.55
N SER A 254 5.03 -11.88 17.71
CA SER A 254 6.13 -11.97 16.75
C SER A 254 5.63 -12.67 15.48
N LEU A 255 5.34 -11.89 14.44
CA LEU A 255 5.24 -12.42 13.08
C LEU A 255 6.65 -12.72 12.59
N LEU A 256 6.96 -14.01 12.44
CA LEU A 256 8.20 -14.52 11.87
C LEU A 256 8.37 -13.97 10.44
N LEU A 257 9.21 -12.95 10.32
CA LEU A 257 9.74 -12.48 9.04
C LEU A 257 10.88 -13.40 8.64
N GLY A 258 10.74 -14.09 7.51
CA GLY A 258 11.80 -14.91 6.95
C GLY A 258 12.99 -14.05 6.55
N ASP A 259 14.21 -14.53 6.86
CA ASP A 259 15.48 -13.96 6.41
C ASP A 259 15.53 -14.01 4.86
N GLY A 260 15.26 -12.90 4.21
CA GLY A 260 15.37 -12.72 2.77
C GLY A 260 16.31 -11.57 2.43
N ALA A 261 17.19 -11.80 1.51
CA ALA A 261 18.30 -11.02 0.98
C ALA A 261 18.24 -9.48 1.14
N LYS A 262 19.33 -8.90 1.65
CA LYS A 262 19.56 -7.47 1.88
C LYS A 262 19.49 -6.65 0.59
N ARG A 263 18.60 -5.67 0.56
CA ARG A 263 18.43 -4.71 -0.54
C ARG A 263 18.76 -3.30 -0.09
N THR A 264 19.54 -2.58 -0.89
CA THR A 264 19.87 -1.18 -0.60
C THR A 264 18.92 -0.25 -1.35
N TRP A 265 17.76 0.01 -0.75
CA TRP A 265 16.81 1.03 -1.25
C TRP A 265 17.20 2.46 -0.82
N SER A 266 18.16 2.61 0.11
CA SER A 266 18.49 3.88 0.75
C SER A 266 18.95 4.96 -0.21
N ASP A 267 19.68 4.58 -1.27
CA ASP A 267 20.23 5.55 -2.20
C ASP A 267 19.14 6.10 -3.13
N ALA A 268 18.22 5.23 -3.58
CA ALA A 268 17.11 5.62 -4.44
C ALA A 268 16.07 6.51 -3.72
N ALA A 269 15.76 6.19 -2.48
CA ALA A 269 14.87 7.02 -1.67
C ALA A 269 15.52 8.38 -1.36
N THR A 270 16.82 8.41 -1.11
CA THR A 270 17.57 9.64 -0.84
C THR A 270 17.63 10.55 -2.08
N GLU A 271 17.87 9.99 -3.27
CA GLU A 271 17.88 10.76 -4.52
C GLU A 271 16.49 11.29 -4.90
N LEU A 272 15.43 10.48 -4.74
CA LEU A 272 14.05 10.92 -4.97
C LEU A 272 13.63 12.03 -3.99
N VAL A 273 14.00 11.91 -2.72
CA VAL A 273 13.77 12.95 -1.71
C VAL A 273 14.54 14.21 -2.07
N GLN A 274 15.80 14.12 -2.48
CA GLN A 274 16.60 15.30 -2.88
C GLN A 274 16.05 15.96 -4.15
N ALA A 275 15.59 15.18 -5.14
CA ALA A 275 14.97 15.72 -6.35
C ALA A 275 13.63 16.42 -6.05
N SER A 276 12.82 15.86 -5.14
CA SER A 276 11.55 16.44 -4.73
C SER A 276 11.72 17.69 -3.87
N LEU A 277 12.84 17.81 -3.14
CA LEU A 277 13.15 18.98 -2.33
C LEU A 277 13.47 20.23 -3.18
N ALA A 278 13.98 20.04 -4.39
CA ALA A 278 14.22 21.14 -5.31
C ALA A 278 12.91 21.77 -5.83
N ASP A 279 11.80 21.03 -5.78
CA ASP A 279 10.47 21.44 -6.27
C ASP A 279 9.52 21.92 -5.13
N MET A 280 9.97 21.83 -3.87
CA MET A 280 9.15 22.06 -2.67
C MET A 280 8.91 23.54 -2.30
N SER A 281 9.13 24.50 -3.20
CA SER A 281 8.87 25.91 -2.88
C SER A 281 7.39 26.25 -2.65
N ASP A 282 6.44 25.39 -3.02
CA ASP A 282 5.00 25.64 -3.04
C ASP A 282 4.12 24.61 -2.28
N GLU A 283 4.68 23.65 -1.51
CA GLU A 283 3.82 22.77 -0.72
C GLU A 283 3.24 23.50 0.53
N PRO A 284 1.91 23.43 0.76
CA PRO A 284 1.30 24.06 1.93
C PRO A 284 1.84 23.41 3.21
N ARG A 285 2.35 24.24 4.11
CA ARG A 285 2.80 23.81 5.43
C ARG A 285 1.57 23.39 6.25
N VAL A 286 1.70 22.30 7.00
CA VAL A 286 0.71 21.92 8.01
C VAL A 286 0.52 23.15 8.95
N GLY A 287 -0.60 23.85 8.79
CA GLY A 287 -0.87 25.09 9.53
C GLY A 287 -1.94 25.98 8.89
N ASP A 288 -2.17 25.86 7.58
CA ASP A 288 -3.06 26.76 6.85
C ASP A 288 -4.53 26.26 6.72
N GLY A 289 -4.95 25.31 7.56
CA GLY A 289 -6.36 24.86 7.62
C GLY A 289 -6.79 23.93 6.49
N GLU A 290 -5.90 23.53 5.61
CA GLU A 290 -6.16 22.49 4.61
C GLU A 290 -6.02 21.11 5.27
N ALA A 291 -7.04 20.26 5.11
CA ALA A 291 -7.03 18.90 5.64
C ALA A 291 -5.84 18.11 5.06
N VAL A 292 -4.97 17.63 5.94
CA VAL A 292 -3.77 16.87 5.52
C VAL A 292 -4.22 15.60 4.81
N ARG A 293 -3.90 15.48 3.52
CA ARG A 293 -4.23 14.30 2.72
C ARG A 293 -3.37 13.12 3.14
N LEU A 294 -4.00 12.00 3.49
CA LEU A 294 -3.28 10.76 3.76
C LEU A 294 -2.83 10.14 2.44
N ARG A 295 -1.53 10.04 2.24
CA ARG A 295 -0.92 9.53 1.01
C ARG A 295 -0.85 8.01 1.02
N GLY A 296 -1.38 7.38 -0.03
CA GLY A 296 -1.38 5.94 -0.21
C GLY A 296 -0.87 5.53 -1.60
N LEU A 297 -0.72 4.22 -1.79
CA LEU A 297 -0.41 3.58 -3.07
C LEU A 297 -1.37 2.42 -3.29
N ALA A 298 -2.07 2.45 -4.42
CA ALA A 298 -2.86 1.34 -4.92
C ALA A 298 -2.09 0.58 -6.01
N PHE A 299 -2.35 -0.70 -6.17
CA PHE A 299 -1.81 -1.52 -7.26
C PHE A 299 -2.88 -1.86 -8.26
N VAL A 300 -2.59 -1.57 -9.51
CA VAL A 300 -3.52 -1.66 -10.64
C VAL A 300 -3.07 -2.78 -11.58
N ALA A 301 -4.00 -3.64 -11.98
CA ALA A 301 -3.75 -4.71 -12.94
C ALA A 301 -3.30 -4.14 -14.31
N THR A 302 -2.20 -4.65 -14.86
CA THR A 302 -1.61 -4.19 -16.13
C THR A 302 -2.21 -4.87 -17.35
N ARG A 303 -2.90 -5.99 -17.15
CA ARG A 303 -3.55 -6.84 -18.16
C ARG A 303 -4.72 -7.59 -17.50
N GLU A 304 -5.44 -8.37 -18.27
CA GLU A 304 -6.34 -9.39 -17.71
C GLU A 304 -5.52 -10.41 -16.91
N LEU A 305 -5.96 -10.71 -15.69
CA LEU A 305 -5.32 -11.62 -14.77
C LEU A 305 -6.30 -12.69 -14.33
N GLN A 306 -5.83 -13.94 -14.22
CA GLN A 306 -6.66 -15.08 -13.84
C GLN A 306 -5.82 -16.09 -13.04
N ASP A 307 -6.19 -16.33 -11.79
CA ASP A 307 -5.63 -17.40 -10.92
C ASP A 307 -4.08 -17.50 -10.95
N GLU A 308 -3.40 -16.37 -10.72
CA GLU A 308 -1.94 -16.28 -10.82
C GLU A 308 -1.30 -15.53 -9.66
N GLU A 309 0.02 -15.68 -9.46
CA GLU A 309 0.80 -14.83 -8.55
C GLU A 309 0.95 -13.43 -9.13
N LEU A 310 0.82 -12.42 -8.27
CA LEU A 310 0.92 -11.02 -8.64
C LEU A 310 2.35 -10.51 -8.48
N PHE A 311 2.92 -9.98 -9.55
CA PHE A 311 4.29 -9.49 -9.59
C PHE A 311 4.37 -7.99 -9.85
N LEU A 312 5.30 -7.34 -9.14
CA LEU A 312 5.60 -5.92 -9.24
C LEU A 312 7.00 -5.71 -9.80
N ASN A 313 7.16 -4.92 -10.86
CA ASN A 313 8.49 -4.50 -11.31
C ASN A 313 9.10 -3.52 -10.28
N TYR A 314 10.16 -3.94 -9.61
CA TYR A 314 10.85 -3.13 -8.59
C TYR A 314 11.64 -1.97 -9.17
N ARG A 315 12.06 -2.04 -10.44
CA ARG A 315 12.80 -0.96 -11.14
C ARG A 315 14.00 -0.47 -10.35
N LEU A 316 14.85 -1.40 -9.89
CA LEU A 316 16.06 -1.06 -9.14
C LEU A 316 16.99 -0.18 -9.98
N ASN A 317 17.64 0.80 -9.32
CA ASN A 317 18.58 1.71 -9.99
C ASN A 317 19.72 0.94 -10.68
N PRO A 318 19.92 1.11 -12.01
CA PRO A 318 20.95 0.42 -12.75
C PRO A 318 22.37 0.77 -12.32
N ALA A 319 22.59 1.94 -11.72
CA ALA A 319 23.89 2.37 -11.23
C ALA A 319 24.34 1.67 -9.94
N ASN A 320 23.41 1.06 -9.20
CA ASN A 320 23.69 0.38 -7.95
C ASN A 320 23.90 -1.12 -8.13
N PRO A 321 24.69 -1.80 -7.26
CA PRO A 321 24.77 -3.25 -7.23
C PRO A 321 23.38 -3.86 -7.08
N ARG A 322 23.06 -4.84 -7.92
CA ARG A 322 21.78 -5.54 -7.89
C ARG A 322 21.95 -6.93 -7.26
N PRO A 323 20.93 -7.43 -6.55
CA PRO A 323 20.94 -8.82 -6.09
C PRO A 323 20.99 -9.79 -7.26
N ASP A 324 21.61 -10.95 -7.07
CA ASP A 324 21.77 -11.98 -8.14
C ASP A 324 20.43 -12.50 -8.65
N TRP A 325 19.39 -12.48 -7.83
CA TRP A 325 18.03 -12.91 -8.21
C TRP A 325 17.28 -11.86 -9.05
N TYR A 326 17.76 -10.59 -9.11
CA TYR A 326 17.07 -9.53 -9.82
C TYR A 326 17.36 -9.53 -11.32
N THR A 327 16.34 -9.75 -12.14
CA THR A 327 16.42 -9.58 -13.59
C THR A 327 15.60 -8.38 -14.03
N PRO A 328 16.18 -7.33 -14.64
CA PRO A 328 15.41 -6.18 -15.11
C PRO A 328 14.34 -6.58 -16.11
N VAL A 329 13.12 -6.08 -15.92
CA VAL A 329 12.02 -6.27 -16.88
C VAL A 329 12.26 -5.45 -18.16
N ASP A 330 12.74 -4.21 -18.01
CA ASP A 330 13.12 -3.32 -19.10
C ASP A 330 14.29 -2.42 -18.63
N LEU A 331 15.51 -2.86 -18.96
CA LEU A 331 16.72 -2.16 -18.55
C LEU A 331 16.82 -0.75 -19.16
N GLU A 332 16.35 -0.55 -20.39
CA GLU A 332 16.44 0.75 -21.06
C GLU A 332 15.41 1.75 -20.46
N GLU A 333 14.24 1.28 -20.05
CA GLU A 333 13.30 2.10 -19.28
C GLU A 333 13.86 2.44 -17.90
N ASP A 334 14.49 1.48 -17.23
CA ASP A 334 15.11 1.69 -15.91
C ASP A 334 16.23 2.74 -16.01
N LYS A 335 17.11 2.65 -17.00
CA LYS A 335 18.16 3.66 -17.26
C LYS A 335 17.55 5.04 -17.49
N ARG A 336 16.53 5.17 -18.32
CA ARG A 336 15.85 6.45 -18.57
C ARG A 336 15.22 7.03 -17.32
N ARG A 337 14.62 6.17 -16.46
CA ARG A 337 13.99 6.57 -15.21
C ARG A 337 14.99 7.13 -14.21
N TRP A 338 16.17 6.53 -14.14
CA TRP A 338 17.23 6.88 -13.20
C TRP A 338 18.27 7.85 -13.77
N ASN A 339 18.09 8.34 -15.00
CA ASN A 339 19.04 9.22 -15.70
C ASN A 339 20.47 8.65 -15.73
N THR A 340 20.64 7.35 -15.95
CA THR A 340 21.92 6.62 -15.95
C THR A 340 22.28 6.07 -17.32
#